data_b63617c3a19ab7e8c9803572d45c8f82
#
_entry.id   b63617c3a19ab7e8c9803572d45c8f82
#
_cell.length_a   1.000
_cell.length_b   1.000
_cell.length_c   1.000
_cell.angle_alpha   90.00
_cell.angle_beta   90.00
_cell.angle_gamma   90.00
#
_symmetry.space_group_name_H-M   'P 1'
#
loop_
_entity.id
_entity.type
_entity.pdbx_description
1 polymer ?
#
loop_
_entity_poly.entity_id
_entity_poly.type
_entity_poly.pdbx_seq_one_letter_code
_entity_poly.pdbx_strand_id
1 'polypeptide(L)'
;VIGAPIAYELSKMGNKTLSVDKLSDAGEGSTAASCAIVRAHYSTKDGVAFAYEGFKYWLDWENYLDHVEDEKGLAKYMNTGSILIKSQGHDWRKVQKHYDAVGVQYEEWSNEKIKEMVPVYDMHEFWPVRRPEDPEFFDEPTKMLEGALFCPEGGYVNDPVLSAHNIMRAAEARGSEVM
;
A
#
# COMPACT_ATOMS: atom_id res chain seq x y z
N VAL A 1 2.98 3.02 12.42
CA VAL A 1 3.91 3.03 11.27
C VAL A 1 4.38 4.44 10.87
N ILE A 2 3.61 5.51 11.10
CA ILE A 2 4.03 6.87 10.68
C ILE A 2 5.13 7.44 11.58
N GLY A 3 5.01 7.30 12.90
CA GLY A 3 5.99 7.84 13.86
C GLY A 3 7.37 7.18 13.76
N ALA A 4 7.40 5.87 13.61
CA ALA A 4 8.66 5.12 13.56
C ALA A 4 9.58 5.52 12.39
N PRO A 5 9.12 5.63 11.12
CA PRO A 5 9.94 6.14 10.02
C PRO A 5 10.39 7.60 10.24
N ILE A 6 9.55 8.46 10.83
CA ILE A 6 9.95 9.83 11.15
C ILE A 6 11.11 9.85 12.16
N ALA A 7 11.01 9.06 13.23
CA ALA A 7 12.08 8.92 14.21
C ALA A 7 13.38 8.40 13.57
N TYR A 8 13.24 7.38 12.71
CA TYR A 8 14.38 6.79 11.99
C TYR A 8 15.07 7.79 11.07
N GLU A 9 14.32 8.45 10.18
CA GLU A 9 14.89 9.45 9.26
C GLU A 9 15.52 10.64 10.00
N LEU A 10 14.90 11.13 11.07
CA LEU A 10 15.49 12.18 11.91
C LEU A 10 16.76 11.71 12.59
N SER A 11 16.83 10.46 13.05
CA SER A 11 18.05 9.91 13.66
C SER A 11 19.20 9.78 12.64
N LYS A 12 18.90 9.41 11.38
CA LYS A 12 19.86 9.43 10.27
C LYS A 12 20.45 10.82 10.03
N MET A 13 19.66 11.87 10.28
CA MET A 13 20.09 13.28 10.19
C MET A 13 20.86 13.75 11.43
N GLY A 14 21.10 12.89 12.41
CA GLY A 14 21.81 13.21 13.64
C GLY A 14 20.94 13.85 14.74
N ASN A 15 19.62 13.84 14.59
CA ASN A 15 18.73 14.38 15.61
C ASN A 15 18.45 13.33 16.69
N LYS A 16 18.35 13.79 17.95
CA LYS A 16 17.79 12.98 19.03
C LYS A 16 16.28 13.04 18.97
N THR A 17 15.63 11.89 19.00
CA THR A 17 14.17 11.77 18.93
C THR A 17 13.62 11.00 20.12
N LEU A 18 12.42 11.34 20.54
CA LEU A 18 11.64 10.59 21.51
C LEU A 18 10.28 10.27 20.89
N SER A 19 9.99 8.98 20.75
CA SER A 19 8.68 8.49 20.34
C SER A 19 7.86 8.11 21.57
N VAL A 20 6.66 8.66 21.70
CA VAL A 20 5.75 8.40 22.83
C VAL A 20 4.49 7.74 22.32
N ASP A 21 4.15 6.58 22.85
CA ASP A 21 2.89 5.87 22.58
C ASP A 21 2.31 5.35 23.89
N LYS A 22 0.99 5.22 23.95
CA LYS A 22 0.29 4.61 25.08
C LYS A 22 0.27 3.08 25.02
N LEU A 23 0.60 2.49 23.89
CA LEU A 23 0.64 1.05 23.64
C LEU A 23 2.06 0.53 23.85
N SER A 24 2.18 -0.76 24.06
CA SER A 24 3.42 -1.40 24.49
C SER A 24 4.48 -1.53 23.39
N ASP A 25 4.08 -1.50 22.12
CA ASP A 25 5.01 -1.66 20.99
C ASP A 25 4.55 -0.85 19.77
N ALA A 26 5.48 -0.64 18.84
CA ALA A 26 5.22 0.01 17.58
C ALA A 26 4.28 -0.85 16.71
N GLY A 27 3.31 -0.19 16.08
CA GLY A 27 2.39 -0.86 15.15
C GLY A 27 1.10 -1.39 15.75
N GLU A 28 0.92 -1.40 17.05
CA GLU A 28 -0.28 -1.92 17.73
C GLU A 28 -1.55 -1.09 17.55
N GLY A 29 -1.45 0.11 16.99
CA GLY A 29 -2.61 0.95 16.66
C GLY A 29 -3.27 0.58 15.33
N SER A 30 -3.61 1.59 14.51
CA SER A 30 -4.24 1.38 13.20
C SER A 30 -3.39 0.54 12.22
N THR A 31 -2.09 0.47 12.42
CA THR A 31 -1.18 -0.37 11.64
C THR A 31 -1.54 -1.85 11.77
N ALA A 32 -1.87 -2.32 12.98
CA ALA A 32 -2.28 -3.70 13.22
C ALA A 32 -3.58 -4.10 12.48
N ALA A 33 -4.46 -3.13 12.22
CA ALA A 33 -5.70 -3.34 11.49
C ALA A 33 -5.56 -3.14 9.97
N SER A 34 -4.34 -2.90 9.48
CA SER A 34 -4.07 -2.68 8.05
C SER A 34 -3.93 -4.02 7.31
N CYS A 35 -4.44 -4.08 6.07
CA CYS A 35 -4.12 -5.16 5.14
C CYS A 35 -2.75 -4.96 4.46
N ALA A 36 -2.00 -3.94 4.85
CA ALA A 36 -0.63 -3.64 4.44
C ALA A 36 -0.39 -3.58 2.92
N ILE A 37 -1.39 -3.17 2.15
CA ILE A 37 -1.27 -3.00 0.71
C ILE A 37 -0.34 -1.83 0.39
N VAL A 38 0.64 -2.08 -0.46
CA VAL A 38 1.54 -1.09 -1.04
C VAL A 38 1.15 -0.88 -2.50
N ARG A 39 0.75 0.35 -2.84
CA ARG A 39 0.24 0.69 -4.17
C ARG A 39 0.47 2.16 -4.49
N ALA A 40 0.55 2.51 -5.77
CA ALA A 40 0.76 3.89 -6.22
C ALA A 40 -0.53 4.62 -6.65
N HIS A 41 -1.73 4.00 -6.65
CA HIS A 41 -2.93 4.67 -7.14
C HIS A 41 -3.58 5.57 -6.07
N TYR A 42 -3.45 6.86 -6.28
CA TYR A 42 -4.03 7.92 -5.47
C TYR A 42 -4.71 8.98 -6.36
N SER A 43 -5.63 9.73 -5.76
CA SER A 43 -6.44 10.75 -6.46
C SER A 43 -5.68 12.06 -6.78
N THR A 44 -4.45 12.20 -6.30
CA THR A 44 -3.59 13.36 -6.53
C THR A 44 -2.22 12.92 -7.07
N LYS A 45 -1.61 13.76 -7.90
CA LYS A 45 -0.26 13.51 -8.43
C LYS A 45 0.78 13.34 -7.31
N ASP A 46 0.73 14.23 -6.31
CA ASP A 46 1.68 14.20 -5.19
C ASP A 46 1.51 12.92 -4.36
N GLY A 47 0.26 12.47 -4.16
CA GLY A 47 -0.02 11.19 -3.50
C GLY A 47 0.55 10.00 -4.26
N VAL A 48 0.44 10.00 -5.59
CA VAL A 48 1.06 8.97 -6.46
C VAL A 48 2.58 9.02 -6.33
N ALA A 49 3.19 10.20 -6.45
CA ALA A 49 4.64 10.37 -6.37
C ALA A 49 5.20 9.92 -5.02
N PHE A 50 4.54 10.31 -3.92
CA PHE A 50 4.94 9.94 -2.57
C PHE A 50 4.85 8.42 -2.33
N ALA A 51 3.76 7.80 -2.77
CA ALA A 51 3.58 6.35 -2.64
C ALA A 51 4.56 5.56 -3.52
N TYR A 52 4.84 6.06 -4.72
CA TYR A 52 5.77 5.44 -5.66
C TYR A 52 7.22 5.53 -5.17
N GLU A 53 7.60 6.65 -4.56
CA GLU A 53 8.89 6.78 -3.88
C GLU A 53 8.99 5.79 -2.70
N GLY A 54 7.93 5.69 -1.88
CA GLY A 54 7.87 4.76 -0.75
C GLY A 54 8.03 3.28 -1.13
N PHE A 55 7.61 2.90 -2.34
CA PHE A 55 7.77 1.56 -2.88
C PHE A 55 9.24 1.11 -2.93
N LYS A 56 10.15 2.00 -3.28
CA LYS A 56 11.58 1.69 -3.40
C LYS A 56 12.21 1.25 -2.09
N TYR A 57 11.75 1.80 -0.96
CA TYR A 57 12.24 1.40 0.37
C TYR A 57 11.79 -0.03 0.73
N TRP A 58 10.60 -0.44 0.29
CA TRP A 58 10.12 -1.81 0.48
C TRP A 58 10.90 -2.84 -0.32
N LEU A 59 11.37 -2.49 -1.52
CA LEU A 59 12.19 -3.40 -2.35
C LEU A 59 13.54 -3.72 -1.72
N ASP A 60 14.05 -2.83 -0.91
CA ASP A 60 15.38 -2.95 -0.28
C ASP A 60 15.28 -2.71 1.24
N TRP A 61 14.28 -3.33 1.86
CA TRP A 61 13.90 -3.09 3.25
C TRP A 61 15.03 -3.32 4.25
N GLU A 62 15.79 -4.40 4.09
CA GLU A 62 16.91 -4.75 4.95
C GLU A 62 18.02 -3.69 4.91
N ASN A 63 18.45 -3.29 3.72
CA ASN A 63 19.45 -2.24 3.55
C ASN A 63 18.92 -0.87 4.00
N TYR A 64 17.65 -0.59 3.75
CA TYR A 64 17.04 0.65 4.23
C TYR A 64 17.09 0.77 5.74
N LEU A 65 16.97 -0.34 6.46
CA LEU A 65 17.07 -0.41 7.92
C LEU A 65 18.51 -0.53 8.45
N ASP A 66 19.54 -0.34 7.61
CA ASP A 66 20.96 -0.46 7.98
C ASP A 66 21.33 -1.84 8.55
N HIS A 67 20.70 -2.91 8.08
CA HIS A 67 20.91 -4.29 8.56
C HIS A 67 20.73 -4.47 10.08
N VAL A 68 19.83 -3.71 10.69
CA VAL A 68 19.53 -3.86 12.11
C VAL A 68 19.00 -5.27 12.39
N GLU A 69 19.69 -5.97 13.27
CA GLU A 69 19.24 -7.28 13.75
C GLU A 69 17.98 -7.14 14.61
N ASP A 70 16.99 -7.98 14.34
CA ASP A 70 15.73 -8.04 15.08
C ASP A 70 15.42 -9.52 15.41
N GLU A 71 15.22 -9.80 16.69
CA GLU A 71 14.91 -11.15 17.17
C GLU A 71 13.61 -11.69 16.56
N LYS A 72 12.68 -10.82 16.18
CA LYS A 72 11.42 -11.16 15.49
C LYS A 72 11.62 -11.41 13.99
N GLY A 73 12.82 -11.17 13.46
CA GLY A 73 13.12 -11.16 12.03
C GLY A 73 12.60 -9.90 11.33
N LEU A 74 12.65 -9.89 10.01
CA LEU A 74 12.22 -8.75 9.19
C LEU A 74 10.90 -9.03 8.48
N ALA A 75 10.04 -8.02 8.47
CA ALA A 75 8.87 -8.00 7.60
C ALA A 75 9.29 -8.11 6.12
N LYS A 76 8.49 -8.82 5.31
CA LYS A 76 8.79 -9.06 3.90
C LYS A 76 7.79 -8.35 3.02
N TYR A 77 8.32 -7.63 2.05
CA TYR A 77 7.51 -7.11 0.96
C TYR A 77 7.27 -8.17 -0.10
N MET A 78 6.00 -8.38 -0.43
CA MET A 78 5.54 -9.34 -1.45
C MET A 78 5.12 -8.55 -2.69
N ASN A 79 6.02 -8.49 -3.70
CA ASN A 79 5.76 -7.78 -4.95
C ASN A 79 4.84 -8.61 -5.86
N THR A 80 3.55 -8.47 -5.69
CA THR A 80 2.52 -9.18 -6.47
C THR A 80 1.94 -8.34 -7.61
N GLY A 81 2.32 -7.08 -7.71
CA GLY A 81 1.64 -6.08 -8.49
C GLY A 81 0.35 -5.60 -7.82
N SER A 82 -0.28 -4.62 -8.42
CA SER A 82 -1.59 -4.10 -8.00
C SER A 82 -2.49 -3.84 -9.21
N ILE A 83 -3.79 -4.08 -9.05
CA ILE A 83 -4.81 -3.89 -10.10
C ILE A 83 -5.70 -2.72 -9.72
N LEU A 84 -5.81 -1.73 -10.60
CA LEU A 84 -6.80 -0.67 -10.53
C LEU A 84 -7.90 -0.95 -11.54
N ILE A 85 -9.06 -1.40 -11.06
CA ILE A 85 -10.22 -1.72 -11.90
C ILE A 85 -10.79 -0.45 -12.53
N LYS A 86 -11.07 -0.53 -13.83
CA LYS A 86 -11.70 0.54 -14.62
C LYS A 86 -13.21 0.47 -14.46
N SER A 87 -13.74 1.08 -13.39
CA SER A 87 -15.18 1.16 -13.14
C SER A 87 -15.69 2.61 -13.21
N GLN A 88 -17.00 2.78 -13.44
CA GLN A 88 -17.64 4.10 -13.47
C GLN A 88 -17.62 4.81 -12.09
N GLY A 89 -17.56 4.03 -11.01
CA GLY A 89 -17.49 4.55 -9.64
C GLY A 89 -16.13 5.13 -9.25
N HIS A 90 -15.14 5.02 -10.13
CA HIS A 90 -13.78 5.43 -9.85
C HIS A 90 -13.16 6.19 -11.03
N ASP A 91 -12.60 7.37 -10.78
CA ASP A 91 -11.93 8.17 -11.82
C ASP A 91 -10.53 7.62 -12.14
N TRP A 92 -10.49 6.42 -12.69
CA TRP A 92 -9.26 5.73 -13.06
C TRP A 92 -8.45 6.46 -14.14
N ARG A 93 -9.13 7.21 -15.03
CA ARG A 93 -8.46 8.03 -16.06
C ARG A 93 -7.64 9.16 -15.47
N LYS A 94 -8.11 9.71 -14.34
CA LYS A 94 -7.33 10.70 -13.58
C LYS A 94 -6.09 10.07 -12.96
N VAL A 95 -6.23 8.88 -12.38
CA VAL A 95 -5.08 8.13 -11.81
C VAL A 95 -4.08 7.77 -12.90
N GLN A 96 -4.54 7.31 -14.06
CA GLN A 96 -3.68 7.02 -15.21
C GLN A 96 -2.84 8.24 -15.62
N LYS A 97 -3.46 9.43 -15.74
CA LYS A 97 -2.72 10.69 -15.99
C LYS A 97 -1.68 11.01 -14.94
N HIS A 98 -1.94 10.66 -13.68
CA HIS A 98 -0.96 10.84 -12.61
C HIS A 98 0.19 9.83 -12.73
N TYR A 99 -0.09 8.58 -13.12
CA TYR A 99 0.92 7.58 -13.43
C TYR A 99 1.86 8.07 -14.53
N ASP A 100 1.31 8.54 -15.66
CA ASP A 100 2.09 9.10 -16.76
C ASP A 100 2.97 10.28 -16.31
N ALA A 101 2.40 11.17 -15.49
CA ALA A 101 3.11 12.37 -15.01
C ALA A 101 4.20 12.09 -13.96
N VAL A 102 4.15 10.94 -13.27
CA VAL A 102 5.13 10.51 -12.26
C VAL A 102 6.11 9.50 -12.85
N GLY A 103 5.74 8.79 -13.92
CA GLY A 103 6.53 7.73 -14.53
C GLY A 103 6.28 6.35 -13.92
N VAL A 104 5.12 6.14 -13.30
CA VAL A 104 4.70 4.82 -12.80
C VAL A 104 4.46 3.90 -13.98
N GLN A 105 5.07 2.73 -13.97
CA GLN A 105 4.88 1.73 -15.02
C GLN A 105 3.55 0.99 -14.81
N TYR A 106 2.79 0.83 -15.88
CA TYR A 106 1.55 0.07 -15.85
C TYR A 106 1.24 -0.59 -17.20
N GLU A 107 0.39 -1.60 -17.17
CA GLU A 107 -0.16 -2.27 -18.32
C GLU A 107 -1.68 -2.09 -18.34
N GLU A 108 -2.27 -1.95 -19.52
CA GLU A 108 -3.72 -2.02 -19.66
C GLU A 108 -4.16 -3.48 -19.85
N TRP A 109 -4.95 -3.99 -18.93
CA TRP A 109 -5.46 -5.34 -18.98
C TRP A 109 -6.93 -5.36 -19.41
N SER A 110 -7.23 -6.21 -20.39
CA SER A 110 -8.62 -6.53 -20.75
C SER A 110 -9.28 -7.42 -19.70
N ASN A 111 -10.60 -7.57 -19.77
CA ASN A 111 -11.35 -8.48 -18.90
C ASN A 111 -10.88 -9.93 -19.04
N GLU A 112 -10.53 -10.37 -20.26
CA GLU A 112 -9.98 -11.70 -20.53
C GLU A 112 -8.65 -11.90 -19.83
N LYS A 113 -7.76 -10.88 -19.89
CA LYS A 113 -6.46 -10.94 -19.23
C LYS A 113 -6.61 -10.97 -17.70
N ILE A 114 -7.52 -10.17 -17.15
CA ILE A 114 -7.81 -10.21 -15.70
C ILE A 114 -8.31 -11.61 -15.32
N LYS A 115 -9.23 -12.20 -16.09
CA LYS A 115 -9.81 -13.51 -15.81
C LYS A 115 -8.79 -14.65 -15.93
N GLU A 116 -7.82 -14.51 -16.85
CA GLU A 116 -6.67 -15.42 -16.95
C GLU A 116 -5.78 -15.38 -15.70
N MET A 117 -5.43 -14.16 -15.26
CA MET A 117 -4.49 -13.95 -14.15
C MET A 117 -5.14 -14.14 -12.77
N VAL A 118 -6.41 -13.77 -12.63
CA VAL A 118 -7.18 -13.85 -11.38
C VAL A 118 -8.56 -14.44 -11.64
N PRO A 119 -8.67 -15.77 -11.83
CA PRO A 119 -9.90 -16.44 -12.25
C PRO A 119 -11.11 -16.21 -11.34
N VAL A 120 -10.89 -15.86 -10.09
CA VAL A 120 -11.95 -15.62 -9.09
C VAL A 120 -12.64 -14.26 -9.22
N TYR A 121 -12.09 -13.34 -10.02
CA TYR A 121 -12.72 -12.03 -10.21
C TYR A 121 -14.03 -12.15 -10.97
N ASP A 122 -15.06 -11.46 -10.48
CA ASP A 122 -16.27 -11.17 -11.24
C ASP A 122 -16.01 -9.92 -12.10
N MET A 123 -16.24 -10.03 -13.39
CA MET A 123 -16.00 -8.93 -14.34
C MET A 123 -17.22 -8.04 -14.58
N HIS A 124 -18.31 -8.26 -13.85
CA HIS A 124 -19.45 -7.37 -13.89
C HIS A 124 -19.19 -6.07 -13.11
N GLU A 125 -19.81 -5.00 -13.55
CA GLU A 125 -19.75 -3.71 -12.90
C GLU A 125 -20.92 -3.53 -11.93
N PHE A 126 -20.63 -3.51 -10.62
CA PHE A 126 -21.60 -3.28 -9.54
C PHE A 126 -21.75 -1.78 -9.24
N TRP A 127 -22.06 -1.00 -10.28
CA TRP A 127 -22.27 0.43 -10.17
C TRP A 127 -23.59 0.87 -10.80
N PRO A 128 -24.37 1.79 -10.20
CA PRO A 128 -24.18 2.43 -8.90
C PRO A 128 -24.28 1.45 -7.73
N VAL A 129 -23.56 1.76 -6.64
CA VAL A 129 -23.61 0.97 -5.40
C VAL A 129 -25.01 1.06 -4.82
N ARG A 130 -25.61 -0.08 -4.49
CA ARG A 130 -26.94 -0.21 -3.92
C ARG A 130 -26.87 -0.68 -2.48
N ARG A 131 -27.87 -0.33 -1.69
CA ARG A 131 -28.00 -0.81 -0.31
C ARG A 131 -28.93 -2.03 -0.28
N PRO A 132 -28.86 -2.88 0.77
CA PRO A 132 -29.74 -4.04 0.91
C PRO A 132 -31.24 -3.69 0.92
N GLU A 133 -31.58 -2.45 1.29
CA GLU A 133 -32.98 -1.97 1.29
C GLU A 133 -33.49 -1.57 -0.09
N ASP A 134 -32.59 -1.41 -1.08
CA ASP A 134 -32.98 -1.05 -2.43
C ASP A 134 -33.61 -2.27 -3.13
N PRO A 135 -34.79 -2.12 -3.77
CA PRO A 135 -35.46 -3.25 -4.44
C PRO A 135 -34.59 -4.00 -5.48
N GLU A 136 -33.66 -3.26 -6.06
CA GLU A 136 -32.77 -3.74 -7.12
C GLU A 136 -31.41 -4.26 -6.59
N PHE A 137 -31.25 -4.40 -5.26
CA PHE A 137 -29.99 -4.82 -4.65
C PHE A 137 -29.57 -6.22 -5.08
N PHE A 138 -30.54 -7.13 -5.29
CA PHE A 138 -30.31 -8.50 -5.69
C PHE A 138 -30.40 -8.72 -7.20
N ASP A 139 -30.58 -7.65 -7.98
CA ASP A 139 -30.60 -7.77 -9.44
C ASP A 139 -29.21 -8.10 -9.97
N GLU A 140 -29.13 -9.01 -10.92
CA GLU A 140 -27.88 -9.35 -11.59
C GLU A 140 -27.33 -8.14 -12.37
N PRO A 141 -26.04 -7.82 -12.22
CA PRO A 141 -25.43 -6.72 -12.96
C PRO A 141 -25.37 -7.07 -14.45
N THR A 142 -25.72 -6.11 -15.30
CA THR A 142 -25.76 -6.30 -16.78
C THR A 142 -24.57 -5.67 -17.49
N LYS A 143 -23.81 -4.81 -16.80
CA LYS A 143 -22.64 -4.14 -17.36
C LYS A 143 -21.36 -4.88 -17.01
N MET A 144 -20.39 -4.82 -17.90
CA MET A 144 -19.05 -5.34 -17.68
C MET A 144 -18.10 -4.20 -17.36
N LEU A 145 -17.06 -4.48 -16.59
CA LEU A 145 -15.93 -3.59 -16.35
C LEU A 145 -15.21 -3.24 -17.67
N GLU A 146 -14.56 -2.08 -17.72
CA GLU A 146 -13.74 -1.65 -18.87
C GLU A 146 -12.31 -2.28 -18.87
N GLY A 147 -12.02 -3.23 -17.98
CA GLY A 147 -10.69 -3.77 -17.76
C GLY A 147 -10.02 -3.19 -16.52
N ALA A 148 -8.70 -3.12 -16.53
CA ALA A 148 -7.90 -2.61 -15.42
C ALA A 148 -6.60 -1.96 -15.87
N LEU A 149 -5.98 -1.18 -14.97
CA LEU A 149 -4.57 -0.84 -15.02
C LEU A 149 -3.84 -1.78 -14.05
N PHE A 150 -2.92 -2.57 -14.56
CA PHE A 150 -2.03 -3.39 -13.75
C PHE A 150 -0.72 -2.64 -13.55
N CYS A 151 -0.35 -2.38 -12.30
CA CYS A 151 0.92 -1.81 -11.92
C CYS A 151 1.80 -2.93 -11.36
N PRO A 152 2.90 -3.32 -12.04
CA PRO A 152 3.77 -4.40 -11.56
C PRO A 152 4.53 -4.02 -10.28
N GLU A 153 4.68 -2.72 -10.04
CA GLU A 153 5.30 -2.15 -8.85
C GLU A 153 4.23 -1.88 -7.79
N GLY A 154 3.85 -2.94 -7.08
CA GLY A 154 2.84 -2.92 -6.03
C GLY A 154 2.75 -4.28 -5.36
N GLY A 155 2.06 -4.37 -4.25
CA GLY A 155 1.93 -5.62 -3.51
C GLY A 155 1.48 -5.41 -2.07
N TYR A 156 2.08 -6.14 -1.14
CA TYR A 156 1.74 -6.02 0.28
C TYR A 156 2.93 -6.40 1.18
N VAL A 157 2.89 -5.93 2.40
CA VAL A 157 3.81 -6.36 3.46
C VAL A 157 3.16 -7.49 4.24
N ASN A 158 3.86 -8.59 4.43
CA ASN A 158 3.32 -9.80 5.06
C ASN A 158 2.91 -9.61 6.53
N ASP A 159 3.57 -8.68 7.23
CA ASP A 159 3.29 -8.33 8.61
C ASP A 159 3.47 -6.81 8.84
N PRO A 160 2.38 -6.04 8.89
CA PRO A 160 2.45 -4.60 9.09
C PRO A 160 2.91 -4.19 10.49
N VAL A 161 2.63 -4.99 11.52
CA VAL A 161 3.08 -4.73 12.88
C VAL A 161 4.58 -4.93 12.96
N LEU A 162 5.08 -6.05 12.45
CA LEU A 162 6.51 -6.33 12.39
C LEU A 162 7.26 -5.25 11.62
N SER A 163 6.70 -4.72 10.51
CA SER A 163 7.36 -3.66 9.75
C SER A 163 7.50 -2.36 10.56
N ALA A 164 6.50 -2.01 11.37
CA ALA A 164 6.57 -0.84 12.26
C ALA A 164 7.56 -1.08 13.40
N HIS A 165 7.61 -2.28 13.94
CA HIS A 165 8.59 -2.71 14.93
C HIS A 165 10.02 -2.64 14.38
N ASN A 166 10.28 -3.23 13.22
CA ASN A 166 11.62 -3.23 12.60
C ASN A 166 12.17 -1.80 12.42
N ILE A 167 11.38 -0.88 11.85
CA ILE A 167 11.87 0.48 11.63
C ILE A 167 12.04 1.27 12.95
N MET A 168 11.25 0.94 13.99
CA MET A 168 11.47 1.51 15.33
C MET A 168 12.78 1.00 15.93
N ARG A 169 13.07 -0.30 15.83
CA ARG A 169 14.36 -0.89 16.26
C ARG A 169 15.54 -0.24 15.53
N ALA A 170 15.40 0.03 14.23
CA ALA A 170 16.42 0.75 13.48
C ALA A 170 16.61 2.20 13.97
N ALA A 171 15.54 2.87 14.38
CA ALA A 171 15.62 4.20 14.99
C ALA A 171 16.31 4.15 16.36
N GLU A 172 15.98 3.19 17.21
CA GLU A 172 16.60 2.99 18.53
C GLU A 172 18.10 2.68 18.42
N ALA A 173 18.49 1.83 17.46
CA ALA A 173 19.91 1.54 17.18
C ALA A 173 20.72 2.78 16.81
N ARG A 174 20.05 3.85 16.36
CA ARG A 174 20.64 5.17 16.07
C ARG A 174 20.46 6.19 17.19
N GLY A 175 19.97 5.75 18.36
CA GLY A 175 19.84 6.59 19.55
C GLY A 175 18.50 7.31 19.71
N SER A 176 17.47 6.88 18.98
CA SER A 176 16.09 7.31 19.29
C SER A 176 15.60 6.64 20.58
N GLU A 177 14.81 7.37 21.36
CA GLU A 177 14.18 6.85 22.58
C GLU A 177 12.70 6.56 22.32
N VAL A 178 12.16 5.52 22.99
CA VAL A 178 10.75 5.13 22.93
C VAL A 178 10.21 5.06 24.36
N MET A 179 9.00 5.62 24.59
CA MET A 179 8.37 5.68 25.92
C MET A 179 6.86 5.33 25.79
#